data_decfe7cab4f058645b6b6fb64201c59c
#
_entry.id   decfe7cab4f058645b6b6fb64201c59c
#
_cell.length_a   1.000
_cell.length_b   1.000
_cell.length_c   1.000
_cell.angle_alpha   90.00
_cell.angle_beta   90.00
_cell.angle_gamma   90.00
#
_symmetry.space_group_name_H-M   'P 1'
#
loop_
_entity.id
_entity.type
_entity.pdbx_description
1 polymer ?
#
loop_
_entity_poly.entity_id
_entity_poly.type
_entity_poly.pdbx_seq_one_letter_code
_entity_poly.pdbx_strand_id
1 'polypeptide(L)' 'MNIRYIKNYLASKVGCHIVVKYYGSRNKRERYEGVVYQAYHNIFTIKLCGGEIKSFSYIDILTKTIQIYI' A
#
# COMPACT_ATOMS: atom_id res chain seq x y z
N MET A 1 12.05 -5.51 -10.14
CA MET A 1 11.66 -4.78 -8.91
C MET A 1 11.68 -5.74 -7.75
N ASN A 2 12.21 -5.35 -6.61
CA ASN A 2 12.29 -6.21 -5.45
C ASN A 2 11.68 -5.50 -4.23
N ILE A 3 11.52 -6.27 -3.15
CA ILE A 3 10.87 -5.75 -1.94
C ILE A 3 11.65 -4.58 -1.35
N ARG A 4 12.97 -4.63 -1.40
CA ARG A 4 13.80 -3.55 -0.87
C ARG A 4 13.54 -2.23 -1.60
N TYR A 5 13.43 -2.29 -2.91
CA TYR A 5 13.13 -1.11 -3.72
C TYR A 5 11.76 -0.53 -3.34
N ILE A 6 10.76 -1.41 -3.24
CA ILE A 6 9.41 -0.99 -2.91
C ILE A 6 9.37 -0.37 -1.52
N LYS A 7 10.03 -1.00 -0.55
CA LYS A 7 10.11 -0.49 0.81
C LYS A 7 10.74 0.91 0.84
N ASN A 8 11.86 1.07 0.15
CA ASN A 8 12.56 2.36 0.13
C ASN A 8 11.71 3.43 -0.54
N TYR A 9 11.02 3.07 -1.62
CA TYR A 9 10.13 4.00 -2.31
C TYR A 9 9.03 4.48 -1.36
N LEU A 10 8.35 3.54 -0.69
CA LEU A 10 7.25 3.89 0.20
C LEU A 10 7.74 4.63 1.44
N ALA A 11 8.92 4.28 1.94
CA ALA A 11 9.50 4.99 3.09
C ALA A 11 9.75 6.46 2.75
N SER A 12 10.09 6.75 1.49
CA SER A 12 10.31 8.13 1.06
C SER A 12 9.01 8.88 0.83
N LYS A 13 7.88 8.19 0.82
CA LYS A 13 6.56 8.77 0.54
C LYS A 13 5.67 8.85 1.77
N VAL A 14 6.21 8.65 2.96
CA VAL A 14 5.43 8.79 4.20
C VAL A 14 4.84 10.19 4.26
N GLY A 15 3.54 10.26 4.55
CA GLY A 15 2.80 11.53 4.57
C GLY A 15 2.20 11.92 3.23
N CYS A 16 2.53 11.23 2.15
CA CYS A 16 1.98 11.52 0.83
C CYS A 16 0.66 10.80 0.63
N HIS A 17 -0.22 11.41 -0.15
CA HIS A 17 -1.48 10.81 -0.53
C HIS A 17 -1.23 9.55 -1.35
N ILE A 18 -2.01 8.52 -1.08
CA ILE A 18 -1.89 7.23 -1.77
C ILE A 18 -3.26 6.64 -2.03
N VAL A 19 -3.40 5.98 -3.17
CA VAL A 19 -4.57 5.16 -3.47
C VAL A 19 -4.08 3.74 -3.65
N VAL A 20 -4.71 2.79 -2.97
CA VAL A 20 -4.41 1.37 -3.08
C VAL A 20 -5.62 0.68 -3.66
N LYS A 21 -5.44 -0.02 -4.78
CA LYS A 21 -6.49 -0.82 -5.39
C LYS A 21 -6.19 -2.29 -5.16
N TYR A 22 -7.15 -3.00 -4.62
CA TYR A 22 -7.03 -4.41 -4.26
C TYR A 22 -7.76 -5.28 -5.26
N TYR A 23 -7.05 -6.25 -5.82
CA TYR A 23 -7.58 -7.16 -6.84
C TYR A 23 -7.44 -8.63 -6.43
N GLY A 24 -7.29 -8.89 -5.14
CA GLY A 24 -6.94 -10.22 -4.65
C GLY A 24 -8.05 -11.24 -4.66
N SER A 25 -9.31 -10.82 -4.76
CA SER A 25 -10.44 -11.75 -4.71
C SER A 25 -11.19 -11.75 -6.01
N ARG A 26 -11.75 -12.90 -6.36
CA ARG A 26 -12.60 -13.04 -7.52
C ARG A 26 -13.79 -12.07 -7.38
N ASN A 27 -14.01 -11.26 -8.39
CA ASN A 27 -15.12 -10.31 -8.46
C ASN A 27 -15.12 -9.25 -7.36
N LYS A 28 -14.05 -9.17 -6.56
CA LYS A 28 -13.93 -8.13 -5.55
C LYS A 28 -12.81 -7.19 -5.91
N ARG A 29 -13.16 -5.92 -6.05
CA ARG A 29 -12.19 -4.85 -6.24
C ARG A 29 -12.45 -3.83 -5.16
N GLU A 30 -11.44 -3.57 -4.36
CA GLU A 30 -11.55 -2.61 -3.28
C GLU A 30 -10.58 -1.48 -3.53
N ARG A 31 -10.95 -0.29 -3.12
CA ARG A 31 -10.14 0.89 -3.27
C ARG A 31 -10.01 1.56 -1.91
N TYR A 32 -8.78 1.84 -1.51
CA TYR A 32 -8.49 2.53 -0.27
C TYR A 32 -7.73 3.81 -0.60
N GLU A 33 -8.10 4.88 0.07
CA GLU A 33 -7.47 6.17 -0.16
C GLU A 33 -7.09 6.78 1.18
N GLY A 34 -5.88 7.31 1.25
CA GLY A 34 -5.38 7.92 2.47
C GLY A 34 -3.98 8.45 2.27
N VAL A 35 -3.17 8.39 3.33
CA VAL A 35 -1.77 8.80 3.27
C VAL A 35 -0.89 7.65 3.74
N VAL A 36 0.32 7.59 3.18
CA VAL A 36 1.30 6.60 3.62
C VAL A 36 1.67 6.92 5.07
N TYR A 37 1.48 5.94 5.95
CA TYR A 37 1.71 6.13 7.37
C TYR A 37 3.11 5.69 7.78
N GLN A 38 3.43 4.41 7.53
CA GLN A 38 4.77 3.88 7.81
C GLN A 38 5.10 2.75 6.86
N ALA A 39 6.42 2.55 6.62
CA ALA A 39 6.93 1.43 5.85
C ALA A 39 7.78 0.58 6.80
N TYR A 40 7.36 -0.66 7.00
CA TYR A 40 8.05 -1.63 7.85
C TYR A 40 8.85 -2.60 7.00
N HIS A 41 9.43 -3.62 7.64
CA HIS A 41 10.29 -4.57 6.94
C HIS A 41 9.56 -5.35 5.83
N ASN A 42 8.37 -5.86 6.13
CA ASN A 42 7.62 -6.70 5.19
C ASN A 42 6.31 -6.08 4.73
N ILE A 43 5.84 -5.05 5.42
CA ILE A 43 4.54 -4.43 5.15
C ILE A 43 4.66 -2.92 5.22
N PHE A 44 3.69 -2.26 4.63
CA PHE A 44 3.51 -0.83 4.84
C PHE A 44 2.09 -0.57 5.31
N THR A 45 1.89 0.59 5.93
CA THR A 45 0.58 0.97 6.42
C THR A 45 0.17 2.29 5.81
N ILE A 46 -1.14 2.46 5.66
CA ILE A 46 -1.72 3.74 5.24
C ILE A 46 -2.76 4.15 6.27
N LYS A 47 -2.93 5.44 6.41
CA LYS A 47 -3.97 6.00 7.28
C LYS A 47 -5.10 6.51 6.38
N LEU A 48 -6.28 5.93 6.53
CA LEU A 48 -7.44 6.29 5.73
C LEU A 48 -8.04 7.60 6.22
N CYS A 49 -8.91 8.18 5.40
CA CYS A 49 -9.53 9.46 5.71
C CYS A 49 -10.27 9.46 7.03
N GLY A 50 -10.84 8.31 7.43
CA GLY A 50 -11.51 8.18 8.71
C GLY A 50 -10.61 7.96 9.91
N GLY A 51 -9.29 7.92 9.71
CA GLY A 51 -8.31 7.66 10.77
C GLY A 51 -7.97 6.20 10.96
N GLU A 52 -8.60 5.29 10.21
CA GLU A 52 -8.32 3.88 10.30
C GLU A 52 -6.96 3.56 9.65
N ILE A 53 -6.22 2.63 10.24
CA ILE A 53 -4.93 2.19 9.71
C ILE A 53 -5.12 0.86 8.98
N LYS A 54 -4.65 0.78 7.74
CA LYS A 54 -4.65 -0.44 6.94
C LYS A 54 -3.24 -0.87 6.65
N SER A 55 -3.00 -2.18 6.66
CA SER A 55 -1.70 -2.78 6.36
C SER A 55 -1.75 -3.52 5.05
N PHE A 56 -0.65 -3.44 4.29
CA PHE A 56 -0.51 -4.18 3.04
C PHE A 56 0.90 -4.73 2.95
N SER A 57 1.03 -5.89 2.30
CA SER A 57 2.32 -6.53 2.12
C SER A 57 2.99 -6.04 0.83
N TYR A 58 4.31 -5.90 0.86
CA TYR A 58 5.07 -5.58 -0.36
C TYR A 58 4.94 -6.69 -1.39
N ILE A 59 4.81 -7.93 -0.94
CA ILE A 59 4.64 -9.06 -1.84
C ILE A 59 3.38 -8.90 -2.67
N ASP A 60 2.32 -8.34 -2.10
CA ASP A 60 1.08 -8.11 -2.82
C ASP A 60 1.27 -7.12 -3.97
N ILE A 61 2.21 -6.19 -3.85
CA ILE A 61 2.55 -5.31 -4.96
C ILE A 61 3.26 -6.08 -6.07
N LEU A 62 4.19 -6.96 -5.69
CA LEU A 62 4.93 -7.76 -6.66
C LEU A 62 4.03 -8.71 -7.43
N THR A 63 3.05 -9.30 -6.76
CA THR A 63 2.12 -10.25 -7.38
C THR A 63 0.95 -9.55 -8.06
N LYS A 64 0.91 -8.22 -7.99
CA LYS A 64 -0.17 -7.40 -8.55
C LYS A 64 -1.52 -7.68 -7.90
N THR A 65 -1.51 -8.24 -6.70
CA THR A 65 -2.72 -8.36 -5.89
C THR A 65 -3.22 -6.97 -5.50
N ILE A 66 -2.29 -6.05 -5.27
CA ILE A 66 -2.63 -4.64 -5.09
C ILE A 66 -1.83 -3.78 -6.06
N GLN A 67 -2.40 -2.62 -6.39
CA GLN A 67 -1.70 -1.58 -7.15
C GLN A 67 -1.78 -0.30 -6.36
N ILE A 68 -0.67 0.44 -6.34
CA ILE A 68 -0.59 1.69 -5.59
C ILE A 68 -0.40 2.85 -6.55
N TYR A 69 -0.99 3.99 -6.19
CA TYR A 69 -0.89 5.23 -6.96
C TYR A 69 -0.59 6.36 -5.98
N ILE A 70 0.52 7.03 -6.19
CA ILE A 70 0.95 8.14 -5.34
C ILE A 70 1.00 9.43 -6.12
#